data_2ccbbae75318066453b5fb192eb9cb07
#
_entry.id   2ccbbae75318066453b5fb192eb9cb07
#
_cell.length_a   1.000
_cell.length_b   1.000
_cell.length_c   1.000
_cell.angle_alpha   90.00
_cell.angle_beta   90.00
_cell.angle_gamma   90.00
#
_symmetry.space_group_name_H-M   'P 1'
#
loop_
_entity.id
_entity.type
_entity.pdbx_description
1 polymer ?
#
loop_
_entity_poly.entity_id
_entity_poly.type
_entity_poly.pdbx_seq_one_letter_code
_entity_poly.pdbx_strand_id
1 'polypeptide(L)'
;MDIAIISSTKDKASANIKENLINNFSFNESEEQFDNNNIYEFAKNKNNAINNKNIKLYTINSELIFTDNLDKKINADIFVFISKHRAQEDRPSLTCHAIGNFGKAEHGGKDGVLCYSNPILFKKIFIELSNNAKEPYKATLEATHHGPYMEKSVLFVELGSNEKYWEDKNGGFVVAKSLMGALESFNGFVALNEKKYNNNLTMINNPTNKNNDYKNKSKVNENNNSIEKNNANNVIKNNENTNYEPVFVVGGSHCNHVANKAMLQSNLAVGHICAKYNLGNLDESMIKQAMGKCKAKFVLLDWKGLGKEKKRIIDLLDKNNIKYKRSDKAF
;
A
#
# COMPACT_ATOMS: atom_id res chain seq x y z
N MET A 1 18.43 -0.06 3.42
CA MET A 1 16.99 -0.06 3.75
C MET A 1 16.63 -1.43 4.29
N ASP A 2 16.07 -1.46 5.48
CA ASP A 2 15.74 -2.69 6.19
C ASP A 2 14.24 -2.97 6.07
N ILE A 3 13.91 -4.19 5.62
CA ILE A 3 12.53 -4.64 5.40
C ILE A 3 12.29 -5.87 6.27
N ALA A 4 11.28 -5.81 7.11
CA ALA A 4 10.82 -6.93 7.91
C ALA A 4 9.54 -7.52 7.30
N ILE A 5 9.60 -8.78 6.87
CA ILE A 5 8.42 -9.57 6.54
C ILE A 5 7.98 -10.27 7.82
N ILE A 6 6.73 -10.09 8.22
CA ILE A 6 6.20 -10.60 9.48
C ILE A 6 5.19 -11.71 9.21
N SER A 7 5.45 -12.88 9.76
CA SER A 7 4.55 -14.03 9.77
C SER A 7 4.07 -14.36 11.19
N SER A 8 3.03 -15.17 11.33
CA SER A 8 2.49 -15.63 12.61
C SER A 8 2.25 -17.12 12.65
N THR A 9 2.55 -17.74 13.79
CA THR A 9 2.19 -19.14 14.06
C THR A 9 0.67 -19.35 14.26
N LYS A 10 -0.08 -18.24 14.46
CA LYS A 10 -1.54 -18.25 14.67
C LYS A 10 -2.35 -18.06 13.38
N ASP A 11 -1.66 -17.99 12.22
CA ASP A 11 -2.26 -17.68 10.94
C ASP A 11 -1.82 -18.70 9.89
N LYS A 12 -2.76 -19.52 9.39
CA LYS A 12 -2.48 -20.59 8.43
C LYS A 12 -2.01 -20.06 7.08
N ALA A 13 -2.60 -18.96 6.59
CA ALA A 13 -2.16 -18.33 5.35
C ALA A 13 -0.76 -17.74 5.50
N SER A 14 -0.49 -17.11 6.64
CA SER A 14 0.83 -16.60 6.98
C SER A 14 1.90 -17.70 6.96
N ALA A 15 1.60 -18.85 7.59
CA ALA A 15 2.49 -20.01 7.61
C ALA A 15 2.73 -20.57 6.19
N ASN A 16 1.68 -20.67 5.38
CA ASN A 16 1.76 -21.12 3.99
C ASN A 16 2.61 -20.19 3.13
N ILE A 17 2.38 -18.86 3.21
CA ILE A 17 3.17 -17.87 2.46
C ILE A 17 4.64 -17.90 2.92
N LYS A 18 4.89 -17.98 4.25
CA LYS A 18 6.25 -18.11 4.81
C LYS A 18 6.98 -19.32 4.25
N GLU A 19 6.33 -20.49 4.25
CA GLU A 19 6.92 -21.73 3.71
C GLU A 19 7.29 -21.56 2.23
N ASN A 20 6.42 -20.91 1.45
CA ASN A 20 6.72 -20.63 0.04
C ASN A 20 7.87 -19.62 -0.14
N LEU A 21 8.01 -18.62 0.73
CA LEU A 21 9.15 -17.71 0.72
C LEU A 21 10.47 -18.47 0.97
N ILE A 22 10.51 -19.34 1.98
CA ILE A 22 11.71 -20.08 2.33
C ILE A 22 12.06 -21.09 1.26
N ASN A 23 11.10 -21.84 0.73
CA ASN A 23 11.36 -22.94 -0.19
C ASN A 23 11.66 -22.49 -1.62
N ASN A 24 11.16 -21.34 -2.06
CA ASN A 24 11.25 -20.92 -3.46
C ASN A 24 12.13 -19.68 -3.68
N PHE A 25 12.59 -19.04 -2.60
CA PHE A 25 13.45 -17.86 -2.68
C PHE A 25 14.65 -18.05 -1.75
N SER A 26 15.72 -17.31 -2.01
CA SER A 26 17.02 -17.49 -1.32
C SER A 26 17.01 -16.97 0.12
N PHE A 27 16.10 -17.49 0.96
CA PHE A 27 16.10 -17.22 2.40
C PHE A 27 16.93 -18.29 3.12
N ASN A 28 17.91 -17.83 3.90
CA ASN A 28 18.74 -18.70 4.76
C ASN A 28 18.35 -18.47 6.22
N GLU A 29 18.37 -19.54 7.00
CA GLU A 29 18.16 -19.46 8.42
C GLU A 29 19.33 -18.70 9.07
N SER A 30 19.02 -17.76 9.93
CA SER A 30 19.97 -16.97 10.72
C SER A 30 20.22 -17.67 12.07
N GLU A 31 21.35 -17.38 12.70
CA GLU A 31 21.62 -17.78 14.07
C GLU A 31 20.76 -16.99 15.09
N GLU A 32 20.15 -15.88 14.64
CA GLU A 32 19.29 -15.04 15.47
C GLU A 32 17.88 -15.62 15.59
N GLN A 33 17.24 -15.41 16.75
CA GLN A 33 15.84 -15.75 16.98
C GLN A 33 15.04 -14.54 17.41
N PHE A 34 13.76 -14.56 17.10
CA PHE A 34 12.77 -13.61 17.56
C PHE A 34 11.50 -14.35 18.00
N ASP A 35 11.00 -14.04 19.19
CA ASP A 35 9.79 -14.69 19.77
C ASP A 35 9.89 -16.24 19.78
N ASN A 36 11.11 -16.76 20.09
CA ASN A 36 11.49 -18.19 20.04
C ASN A 36 11.33 -18.85 18.66
N ASN A 37 11.32 -18.07 17.59
CA ASN A 37 11.32 -18.56 16.21
C ASN A 37 12.59 -18.13 15.49
N ASN A 38 13.07 -18.98 14.58
CA ASN A 38 14.22 -18.64 13.76
C ASN A 38 13.89 -17.49 12.81
N ILE A 39 14.85 -16.57 12.65
CA ILE A 39 14.81 -15.50 11.66
C ILE A 39 15.41 -16.05 10.37
N TYR A 40 14.82 -15.69 9.23
CA TYR A 40 15.38 -16.00 7.92
C TYR A 40 15.82 -14.73 7.22
N GLU A 41 17.01 -14.73 6.64
CA GLU A 41 17.57 -13.60 5.91
C GLU A 41 17.63 -13.88 4.42
N PHE A 42 17.17 -12.93 3.61
CA PHE A 42 17.29 -13.06 2.16
C PHE A 42 18.75 -12.91 1.72
N ALA A 43 19.28 -13.92 1.02
CA ALA A 43 20.66 -13.95 0.57
C ALA A 43 20.95 -12.85 -0.45
N LYS A 44 21.95 -12.02 -0.17
CA LYS A 44 22.44 -10.99 -1.09
C LYS A 44 23.24 -11.66 -2.21
N ASN A 45 22.75 -11.56 -3.44
CA ASN A 45 23.49 -12.04 -4.61
C ASN A 45 24.01 -10.83 -5.40
N LYS A 46 25.31 -10.78 -5.72
CA LYS A 46 25.98 -9.64 -6.37
C LYS A 46 25.28 -9.13 -7.65
N ASN A 47 24.45 -9.95 -8.26
CA ASN A 47 23.76 -9.65 -9.52
C ASN A 47 22.28 -9.24 -9.36
N ASN A 48 21.76 -9.14 -8.14
CA ASN A 48 20.35 -8.83 -7.89
C ASN A 48 20.13 -7.35 -7.55
N ALA A 49 19.06 -6.75 -8.11
CA ALA A 49 18.59 -5.40 -7.79
C ALA A 49 18.21 -5.19 -6.30
N ILE A 50 18.10 -6.30 -5.54
CA ILE A 50 17.81 -6.30 -4.09
C ILE A 50 19.04 -5.95 -3.23
N ASN A 51 20.24 -5.85 -3.80
CA ASN A 51 21.50 -5.73 -3.04
C ASN A 51 21.58 -4.59 -2.02
N ASN A 52 20.81 -3.53 -2.21
CA ASN A 52 20.75 -2.39 -1.30
C ASN A 52 19.69 -2.55 -0.19
N LYS A 53 19.05 -3.72 -0.10
CA LYS A 53 18.00 -4.02 0.88
C LYS A 53 18.46 -5.15 1.78
N ASN A 54 18.14 -5.02 3.05
CA ASN A 54 18.27 -6.07 4.03
C ASN A 54 16.86 -6.59 4.32
N ILE A 55 16.52 -7.79 3.86
CA ILE A 55 15.20 -8.37 4.02
C ILE A 55 15.28 -9.53 4.98
N LYS A 56 14.57 -9.42 6.11
CA LYS A 56 14.46 -10.47 7.12
C LYS A 56 13.01 -10.91 7.27
N LEU A 57 12.81 -12.21 7.45
CA LEU A 57 11.51 -12.82 7.70
C LEU A 57 11.44 -13.25 9.17
N TYR A 58 10.54 -12.65 9.89
CA TYR A 58 10.28 -12.89 11.31
C TYR A 58 9.00 -13.70 11.49
N THR A 59 8.95 -14.51 12.54
CA THR A 59 7.73 -15.22 12.93
C THR A 59 7.39 -14.88 14.38
N ILE A 60 6.13 -14.50 14.63
CA ILE A 60 5.62 -14.18 15.97
C ILE A 60 4.61 -15.23 16.42
N ASN A 61 4.41 -15.34 17.74
CA ASN A 61 3.49 -16.31 18.34
C ASN A 61 2.12 -15.72 18.71
N SER A 62 1.84 -14.48 18.28
CA SER A 62 0.58 -13.77 18.49
C SER A 62 -0.16 -13.53 17.18
N GLU A 63 -1.43 -13.13 17.28
CA GLU A 63 -2.18 -12.67 16.10
C GLU A 63 -1.60 -11.36 15.59
N LEU A 64 -1.41 -11.26 14.27
CA LEU A 64 -0.74 -10.13 13.59
C LEU A 64 -1.37 -8.78 13.92
N ILE A 65 -2.69 -8.71 13.93
CA ILE A 65 -3.46 -7.47 14.11
C ILE A 65 -3.38 -6.86 15.52
N PHE A 66 -2.88 -7.63 16.50
CA PHE A 66 -2.75 -7.21 17.90
C PHE A 66 -1.29 -7.00 18.35
N THR A 67 -0.34 -6.94 17.40
CA THR A 67 1.09 -6.76 17.70
C THR A 67 1.53 -5.29 17.70
N ASP A 68 0.84 -4.46 18.43
CA ASP A 68 1.16 -3.03 18.53
C ASP A 68 2.63 -2.81 18.95
N ASN A 69 3.24 -1.78 18.33
CA ASN A 69 4.61 -1.36 18.61
C ASN A 69 5.69 -2.42 18.30
N LEU A 70 5.45 -3.33 17.35
CA LEU A 70 6.46 -4.31 16.93
C LEU A 70 7.71 -3.62 16.36
N ASP A 71 7.57 -2.43 15.80
CA ASP A 71 8.66 -1.57 15.31
C ASP A 71 9.59 -1.04 16.42
N LYS A 72 9.24 -1.18 17.69
CA LYS A 72 10.13 -0.92 18.83
C LYS A 72 10.99 -2.13 19.19
N LYS A 73 10.62 -3.32 18.69
CA LYS A 73 11.32 -4.59 18.96
C LYS A 73 12.15 -5.05 17.76
N ILE A 74 11.73 -4.74 16.56
CA ILE A 74 12.40 -5.07 15.30
C ILE A 74 12.84 -3.77 14.63
N ASN A 75 14.14 -3.64 14.38
CA ASN A 75 14.68 -2.48 13.68
C ASN A 75 14.54 -2.67 12.17
N ALA A 76 13.50 -2.07 11.57
CA ALA A 76 13.29 -2.04 10.12
C ALA A 76 12.65 -0.71 9.69
N ASP A 77 12.83 -0.36 8.42
CA ASP A 77 12.22 0.84 7.80
C ASP A 77 10.79 0.58 7.34
N ILE A 78 10.55 -0.65 6.88
CA ILE A 78 9.28 -1.09 6.31
C ILE A 78 8.92 -2.46 6.87
N PHE A 79 7.66 -2.63 7.24
CA PHE A 79 7.08 -3.89 7.68
C PHE A 79 6.04 -4.36 6.67
N VAL A 80 6.14 -5.62 6.24
CA VAL A 80 5.15 -6.28 5.40
C VAL A 80 4.62 -7.50 6.12
N PHE A 81 3.37 -7.45 6.52
CA PHE A 81 2.69 -8.57 7.18
C PHE A 81 2.10 -9.49 6.12
N ILE A 82 2.44 -10.77 6.18
CA ILE A 82 1.83 -11.83 5.37
C ILE A 82 0.74 -12.51 6.20
N SER A 83 -0.51 -12.52 5.71
CA SER A 83 -1.68 -12.78 6.53
C SER A 83 -2.79 -13.51 5.77
N LYS A 84 -3.78 -13.94 6.53
CA LYS A 84 -5.06 -14.41 6.02
C LYS A 84 -6.01 -13.24 5.74
N HIS A 85 -6.58 -13.20 4.55
CA HIS A 85 -7.80 -12.45 4.30
C HIS A 85 -9.03 -13.29 4.68
N ARG A 86 -9.97 -12.72 5.42
CA ARG A 86 -11.22 -13.39 5.79
C ARG A 86 -12.41 -12.64 5.21
N ALA A 87 -13.19 -13.33 4.38
CA ALA A 87 -14.46 -12.83 3.85
C ALA A 87 -15.57 -13.86 4.01
N GLN A 88 -16.84 -13.40 4.02
CA GLN A 88 -18.00 -14.28 4.04
C GLN A 88 -18.18 -15.03 2.71
N GLU A 89 -17.73 -14.42 1.61
CA GLU A 89 -17.81 -15.02 0.29
C GLU A 89 -16.74 -16.09 0.12
N ASP A 90 -17.13 -17.29 -0.31
CA ASP A 90 -16.22 -18.38 -0.65
C ASP A 90 -15.58 -18.13 -2.03
N ARG A 91 -14.71 -17.14 -2.09
CA ARG A 91 -13.97 -16.77 -3.30
C ARG A 91 -12.48 -16.64 -3.01
N PRO A 92 -11.62 -17.33 -3.77
CA PRO A 92 -10.19 -17.17 -3.60
C PRO A 92 -9.77 -15.75 -3.98
N SER A 93 -9.03 -15.12 -3.09
CA SER A 93 -8.61 -13.72 -3.24
C SER A 93 -7.16 -13.50 -2.80
N LEU A 94 -6.51 -12.56 -3.45
CA LEU A 94 -5.21 -12.04 -3.09
C LEU A 94 -5.39 -10.56 -2.78
N THR A 95 -5.15 -10.16 -1.54
CA THR A 95 -5.44 -8.79 -1.14
C THR A 95 -4.21 -8.10 -0.59
N CYS A 96 -4.22 -6.80 -0.60
CA CYS A 96 -3.25 -5.99 0.11
C CYS A 96 -3.88 -4.66 0.53
N HIS A 97 -3.41 -4.12 1.66
CA HIS A 97 -3.90 -2.86 2.21
C HIS A 97 -2.92 -2.20 3.16
N ALA A 98 -3.08 -0.90 3.37
CA ALA A 98 -2.51 -0.16 4.47
C ALA A 98 -3.38 -0.33 5.72
N ILE A 99 -2.82 -0.14 6.91
CA ILE A 99 -3.50 -0.39 8.17
C ILE A 99 -3.73 0.86 9.01
N GLY A 100 -4.68 0.75 9.93
CA GLY A 100 -5.11 1.77 10.86
C GLY A 100 -6.62 1.91 10.91
N ASN A 101 -7.12 2.67 11.85
CA ASN A 101 -8.54 2.81 12.13
C ASN A 101 -9.02 4.24 11.91
N PHE A 102 -10.01 4.44 11.02
CA PHE A 102 -10.68 5.73 10.85
C PHE A 102 -11.66 6.04 12.00
N GLY A 103 -12.05 5.05 12.76
CA GLY A 103 -12.93 5.14 13.93
C GLY A 103 -12.38 4.31 15.08
N LYS A 104 -13.25 3.52 15.73
CA LYS A 104 -12.86 2.63 16.83
C LYS A 104 -11.99 1.48 16.35
N ALA A 105 -11.01 1.11 17.17
CA ALA A 105 -10.06 0.02 16.93
C ALA A 105 -10.59 -1.32 17.44
N GLU A 106 -11.63 -1.86 16.81
CA GLU A 106 -12.25 -3.12 17.24
C GLU A 106 -11.37 -4.35 16.95
N HIS A 107 -10.42 -4.20 16.01
CA HIS A 107 -9.51 -5.26 15.56
C HIS A 107 -8.03 -4.83 15.65
N GLY A 108 -7.62 -4.39 16.82
CA GLY A 108 -6.23 -3.96 17.08
C GLY A 108 -5.92 -2.56 16.57
N GLY A 109 -4.77 -2.05 16.94
CA GLY A 109 -4.36 -0.67 16.68
C GLY A 109 -4.95 0.33 17.68
N LYS A 110 -5.15 1.58 17.26
CA LYS A 110 -5.65 2.68 18.09
C LYS A 110 -6.84 3.37 17.42
N ASP A 111 -7.77 3.88 18.25
CA ASP A 111 -8.95 4.63 17.80
C ASP A 111 -8.53 5.87 17.01
N GLY A 112 -9.05 6.03 15.79
CA GLY A 112 -8.80 7.20 14.97
C GLY A 112 -7.32 7.39 14.57
N VAL A 113 -6.51 6.31 14.52
CA VAL A 113 -5.09 6.40 14.20
C VAL A 113 -4.73 5.49 13.03
N LEU A 114 -4.09 6.08 12.01
CA LEU A 114 -3.55 5.37 10.85
C LEU A 114 -2.04 5.14 11.03
N CYS A 115 -1.52 4.05 10.48
CA CYS A 115 -0.09 3.83 10.38
C CYS A 115 0.50 4.54 9.16
N TYR A 116 1.83 4.67 9.08
CA TYR A 116 2.48 5.08 7.85
C TYR A 116 2.34 3.99 6.79
N SER A 117 2.10 4.39 5.56
CA SER A 117 2.06 3.50 4.40
C SER A 117 3.10 3.95 3.37
N ASN A 118 3.62 3.01 2.59
CA ASN A 118 4.47 3.30 1.45
C ASN A 118 3.70 3.08 0.15
N PRO A 119 3.12 4.13 -0.47
CA PRO A 119 2.28 3.99 -1.65
C PRO A 119 2.98 3.36 -2.85
N ILE A 120 4.31 3.57 -2.98
CA ILE A 120 5.07 3.05 -4.11
C ILE A 120 5.24 1.53 -3.98
N LEU A 121 5.67 1.06 -2.80
CA LEU A 121 5.76 -0.37 -2.53
C LEU A 121 4.38 -1.03 -2.61
N PHE A 122 3.36 -0.38 -2.05
CA PHE A 122 1.98 -0.87 -2.10
C PHE A 122 1.50 -1.06 -3.54
N LYS A 123 1.76 -0.08 -4.43
CA LYS A 123 1.45 -0.18 -5.85
C LYS A 123 2.20 -1.33 -6.52
N LYS A 124 3.50 -1.49 -6.25
CA LYS A 124 4.30 -2.56 -6.83
C LYS A 124 3.79 -3.94 -6.40
N ILE A 125 3.49 -4.12 -5.10
CA ILE A 125 2.88 -5.35 -4.59
C ILE A 125 1.56 -5.65 -5.32
N PHE A 126 0.68 -4.65 -5.44
CA PHE A 126 -0.62 -4.85 -6.09
C PHE A 126 -0.51 -5.17 -7.58
N ILE A 127 0.42 -4.53 -8.29
CA ILE A 127 0.70 -4.85 -9.71
C ILE A 127 1.17 -6.30 -9.83
N GLU A 128 2.13 -6.73 -9.01
CA GLU A 128 2.62 -8.11 -9.03
C GLU A 128 1.55 -9.14 -8.65
N LEU A 129 0.72 -8.87 -7.62
CA LEU A 129 -0.43 -9.71 -7.30
C LEU A 129 -1.38 -9.82 -8.49
N SER A 130 -1.68 -8.72 -9.16
CA SER A 130 -2.59 -8.69 -10.31
C SER A 130 -2.02 -9.43 -11.52
N ASN A 131 -0.71 -9.33 -11.77
CA ASN A 131 -0.04 -10.01 -12.88
C ASN A 131 0.13 -11.51 -12.66
N ASN A 132 0.36 -11.93 -11.41
CA ASN A 132 0.57 -13.34 -11.05
C ASN A 132 -0.72 -14.08 -10.71
N ALA A 133 -1.81 -13.36 -10.37
CA ALA A 133 -3.12 -13.96 -10.12
C ALA A 133 -3.64 -14.67 -11.37
N LYS A 134 -4.01 -15.94 -11.23
CA LYS A 134 -4.70 -16.73 -12.25
C LYS A 134 -5.99 -17.24 -11.68
N GLU A 135 -7.01 -17.45 -12.51
CA GLU A 135 -8.24 -18.07 -12.06
C GLU A 135 -7.94 -19.32 -11.24
N PRO A 136 -8.64 -19.51 -10.11
CA PRO A 136 -9.79 -18.74 -9.65
C PRO A 136 -9.43 -17.49 -8.81
N TYR A 137 -8.16 -17.19 -8.56
CA TYR A 137 -7.71 -16.07 -7.73
C TYR A 137 -7.89 -14.71 -8.41
N LYS A 138 -8.34 -13.72 -7.64
CA LYS A 138 -8.43 -12.32 -8.07
C LYS A 138 -7.71 -11.42 -7.06
N ALA A 139 -6.91 -10.49 -7.59
CA ALA A 139 -6.26 -9.48 -6.76
C ALA A 139 -7.17 -8.28 -6.55
N THR A 140 -7.23 -7.75 -5.31
CA THR A 140 -7.94 -6.53 -4.99
C THR A 140 -7.29 -5.76 -3.85
N LEU A 141 -7.44 -4.44 -3.87
CA LEU A 141 -7.11 -3.58 -2.73
C LEU A 141 -8.27 -3.53 -1.75
N GLU A 142 -7.94 -3.56 -0.47
CA GLU A 142 -8.91 -3.33 0.60
C GLU A 142 -8.77 -1.92 1.18
N ALA A 143 -9.88 -1.44 1.74
CA ALA A 143 -9.87 -0.23 2.54
C ALA A 143 -8.89 -0.36 3.70
N THR A 144 -8.31 0.76 4.12
CA THR A 144 -7.48 0.81 5.31
C THR A 144 -8.30 0.44 6.54
N HIS A 145 -7.87 -0.57 7.28
CA HIS A 145 -8.58 -1.09 8.45
C HIS A 145 -7.61 -1.82 9.40
N HIS A 146 -8.06 -2.17 10.57
CA HIS A 146 -7.43 -2.87 11.69
C HIS A 146 -5.99 -2.45 12.07
N GLY A 147 -5.48 -3.07 13.14
CA GLY A 147 -4.11 -2.94 13.62
C GLY A 147 -3.09 -3.82 12.88
N PRO A 148 -1.89 -3.90 13.41
CA PRO A 148 -1.43 -3.28 14.66
C PRO A 148 -1.11 -1.79 14.50
N TYR A 149 -0.95 -1.06 15.60
CA TYR A 149 -0.37 0.28 15.54
C TYR A 149 1.15 0.24 15.55
N MET A 150 1.76 0.92 14.58
CA MET A 150 3.20 1.11 14.46
C MET A 150 3.54 2.50 13.93
N GLU A 151 4.73 3.00 14.27
CA GLU A 151 5.24 4.30 13.80
C GLU A 151 6.13 4.19 12.55
N LYS A 152 6.26 3.00 12.00
CA LYS A 152 6.95 2.70 10.74
C LYS A 152 5.97 2.43 9.62
N SER A 153 6.48 2.37 8.38
CA SER A 153 5.65 2.02 7.22
C SER A 153 5.21 0.57 7.28
N VAL A 154 3.91 0.34 7.13
CA VAL A 154 3.30 -0.99 7.27
C VAL A 154 2.33 -1.28 6.13
N LEU A 155 2.38 -2.50 5.62
CA LEU A 155 1.44 -3.05 4.64
C LEU A 155 1.08 -4.49 5.01
N PHE A 156 -0.16 -4.89 4.71
CA PHE A 156 -0.59 -6.28 4.73
C PHE A 156 -0.70 -6.82 3.31
N VAL A 157 -0.29 -8.08 3.13
CA VAL A 157 -0.45 -8.86 1.88
C VAL A 157 -1.06 -10.19 2.27
N GLU A 158 -2.21 -10.52 1.70
CA GLU A 158 -3.06 -11.56 2.26
C GLU A 158 -3.54 -12.57 1.23
N LEU A 159 -3.73 -13.79 1.73
CA LEU A 159 -4.32 -14.91 1.00
C LEU A 159 -5.70 -15.23 1.59
N GLY A 160 -6.71 -15.26 0.78
CA GLY A 160 -8.09 -15.50 1.23
C GLY A 160 -8.94 -16.34 0.29
N SER A 161 -10.15 -16.58 0.71
CA SER A 161 -10.97 -15.87 1.73
C SER A 161 -11.30 -16.70 2.98
N ASN A 162 -10.99 -17.98 3.00
CA ASN A 162 -11.30 -18.90 4.09
C ASN A 162 -10.21 -19.98 4.23
N GLU A 163 -10.39 -20.91 5.18
CA GLU A 163 -9.39 -21.91 5.54
C GLU A 163 -8.92 -22.77 4.36
N LYS A 164 -9.83 -23.14 3.46
CA LYS A 164 -9.51 -23.89 2.23
C LYS A 164 -8.45 -23.15 1.38
N TYR A 165 -8.58 -21.83 1.24
CA TYR A 165 -7.66 -21.04 0.45
C TYR A 165 -6.41 -20.63 1.23
N TRP A 166 -6.49 -20.48 2.56
CA TRP A 166 -5.31 -20.20 3.38
C TRP A 166 -4.26 -21.30 3.30
N GLU A 167 -4.69 -22.54 3.12
CA GLU A 167 -3.83 -23.72 3.02
C GLU A 167 -3.44 -24.08 1.56
N ASP A 168 -4.03 -23.40 0.56
CA ASP A 168 -3.67 -23.62 -0.86
C ASP A 168 -2.23 -23.18 -1.15
N LYS A 169 -1.37 -24.17 -1.42
CA LYS A 169 0.05 -23.93 -1.71
C LYS A 169 0.28 -23.07 -2.94
N ASN A 170 -0.57 -23.16 -3.96
CA ASN A 170 -0.49 -22.33 -5.15
C ASN A 170 -0.81 -20.85 -4.82
N GLY A 171 -1.87 -20.61 -4.04
CA GLY A 171 -2.21 -19.27 -3.57
C GLY A 171 -1.07 -18.67 -2.73
N GLY A 172 -0.52 -19.44 -1.79
CA GLY A 172 0.64 -19.05 -0.99
C GLY A 172 1.87 -18.72 -1.84
N PHE A 173 2.15 -19.53 -2.85
CA PHE A 173 3.26 -19.27 -3.80
C PHE A 173 3.05 -17.99 -4.61
N VAL A 174 1.83 -17.72 -5.09
CA VAL A 174 1.52 -16.50 -5.85
C VAL A 174 1.74 -15.26 -4.99
N VAL A 175 1.33 -15.28 -3.70
CA VAL A 175 1.59 -14.16 -2.78
C VAL A 175 3.10 -13.99 -2.55
N ALA A 176 3.82 -15.06 -2.24
CA ALA A 176 5.27 -15.04 -2.02
C ALA A 176 6.02 -14.49 -3.24
N LYS A 177 5.69 -15.00 -4.44
CA LYS A 177 6.29 -14.55 -5.71
C LYS A 177 6.01 -13.08 -5.97
N SER A 178 4.78 -12.63 -5.76
CA SER A 178 4.38 -11.23 -5.99
C SER A 178 5.08 -10.28 -5.01
N LEU A 179 5.20 -10.67 -3.75
CA LEU A 179 5.93 -9.89 -2.76
C LEU A 179 7.40 -9.76 -3.15
N MET A 180 8.07 -10.86 -3.48
CA MET A 180 9.49 -10.82 -3.85
C MET A 180 9.74 -10.03 -5.12
N GLY A 181 8.92 -10.17 -6.17
CA GLY A 181 9.00 -9.38 -7.40
C GLY A 181 8.81 -7.88 -7.15
N ALA A 182 7.86 -7.52 -6.28
CA ALA A 182 7.67 -6.14 -5.87
C ALA A 182 8.88 -5.58 -5.10
N LEU A 183 9.43 -6.35 -4.17
CA LEU A 183 10.62 -5.97 -3.41
C LEU A 183 11.85 -5.86 -4.30
N GLU A 184 12.00 -6.69 -5.32
CA GLU A 184 13.09 -6.62 -6.29
C GLU A 184 13.04 -5.30 -7.08
N SER A 185 11.88 -4.95 -7.60
CA SER A 185 11.68 -3.75 -8.40
C SER A 185 11.55 -2.44 -7.58
N PHE A 186 11.51 -2.53 -6.24
CA PHE A 186 11.35 -1.37 -5.36
C PHE A 186 12.69 -0.74 -5.03
N ASN A 187 13.00 0.43 -5.58
CA ASN A 187 14.29 1.13 -5.36
C ASN A 187 14.29 2.08 -4.13
N GLY A 188 13.26 1.99 -3.31
CA GLY A 188 13.12 2.82 -2.11
C GLY A 188 12.64 4.25 -2.43
N PHE A 189 11.92 4.85 -1.49
CA PHE A 189 11.73 6.29 -1.49
C PHE A 189 13.03 6.90 -0.93
N VAL A 190 13.67 7.81 -1.65
CA VAL A 190 14.66 8.69 -1.03
C VAL A 190 13.91 9.40 0.11
N ALA A 191 14.31 9.14 1.34
CA ALA A 191 13.72 9.76 2.51
C ALA A 191 13.79 11.27 2.30
N LEU A 192 12.65 11.90 1.98
CA LEU A 192 12.58 13.35 2.01
C LEU A 192 12.84 13.75 3.46
N ASN A 193 13.97 14.41 3.68
CA ASN A 193 14.40 14.90 4.99
C ASN A 193 13.21 15.52 5.72
N GLU A 194 12.86 14.98 6.87
CA GLU A 194 11.78 15.47 7.75
C GLU A 194 11.91 16.95 8.07
N LYS A 195 13.14 17.49 8.08
CA LYS A 195 13.44 18.92 8.24
C LYS A 195 12.89 19.82 7.11
N LYS A 196 12.74 19.31 5.89
CA LYS A 196 12.23 20.10 4.75
C LYS A 196 10.71 20.16 4.69
N TYR A 197 10.02 19.18 5.27
CA TYR A 197 8.55 19.12 5.29
C TYR A 197 7.96 20.05 6.35
N ASN A 198 8.58 20.15 7.52
CA ASN A 198 8.17 21.07 8.59
C ASN A 198 8.39 22.55 8.20
N ASN A 199 9.41 22.85 7.40
CA ASN A 199 9.65 24.21 6.90
C ASN A 199 8.62 24.65 5.83
N ASN A 200 8.05 23.73 5.05
CA ASN A 200 7.01 24.06 4.08
C ASN A 200 5.63 24.28 4.72
N LEU A 201 5.35 23.65 5.86
CA LEU A 201 4.13 23.91 6.63
C LEU A 201 4.12 25.29 7.31
N THR A 202 5.29 25.78 7.73
CA THR A 202 5.46 27.13 8.27
C THR A 202 5.42 28.24 7.21
N MET A 203 5.75 27.94 5.95
CA MET A 203 5.70 28.91 4.83
C MET A 203 4.29 29.11 4.26
N ILE A 204 3.34 28.20 4.50
CA ILE A 204 1.95 28.35 4.04
C ILE A 204 1.14 29.33 4.91
N ASN A 205 1.66 29.71 6.07
CA ASN A 205 0.97 30.59 7.02
C ASN A 205 1.38 32.07 6.93
N ASN A 206 2.15 32.50 5.91
CA ASN A 206 2.47 33.92 5.70
C ASN A 206 2.05 34.39 4.30
N PRO A 207 0.94 35.16 4.18
CA PRO A 207 0.54 35.75 2.91
C PRO A 207 1.17 37.13 2.73
N THR A 208 2.39 37.23 2.25
CA THR A 208 2.89 38.45 1.59
C THR A 208 4.06 38.11 0.66
N ASN A 209 3.83 38.08 -0.63
CA ASN A 209 4.45 38.98 -1.61
C ASN A 209 4.04 38.61 -3.05
N LYS A 210 3.68 39.69 -3.75
CA LYS A 210 3.30 39.72 -5.16
C LYS A 210 4.56 39.76 -6.07
N ASN A 211 4.32 39.31 -7.30
CA ASN A 211 5.04 39.62 -8.56
C ASN A 211 6.32 38.82 -8.86
N ASN A 212 6.28 38.00 -9.90
CA ASN A 212 6.87 38.34 -11.18
C ASN A 212 6.65 37.28 -12.27
N ASP A 213 6.32 37.81 -13.44
CA ASP A 213 6.18 37.10 -14.72
C ASP A 213 7.49 36.45 -15.17
N TYR A 214 7.37 35.23 -15.75
CA TYR A 214 8.24 34.82 -16.85
C TYR A 214 7.48 33.93 -17.84
N LYS A 215 7.25 34.49 -19.03
CA LYS A 215 6.91 33.76 -20.26
C LYS A 215 8.13 32.96 -20.72
N ASN A 216 7.96 31.70 -21.03
CA ASN A 216 8.76 31.06 -22.06
C ASN A 216 7.95 30.01 -22.83
N LYS A 217 7.85 30.29 -24.14
CA LYS A 217 7.35 29.41 -25.19
C LYS A 217 8.40 28.37 -25.53
N SER A 218 8.05 27.12 -25.63
CA SER A 218 8.79 26.16 -26.45
C SER A 218 7.87 25.20 -27.18
N LYS A 219 8.17 25.06 -28.45
CA LYS A 219 7.44 24.49 -29.58
C LYS A 219 7.12 22.98 -29.40
N VAL A 220 5.90 22.67 -29.83
CA VAL A 220 5.41 21.31 -30.10
C VAL A 220 6.02 20.83 -31.42
N ASN A 221 6.58 19.63 -31.43
CA ASN A 221 6.81 18.87 -32.64
C ASN A 221 5.81 17.70 -32.66
N GLU A 222 4.88 17.78 -33.62
CA GLU A 222 4.02 16.68 -34.04
C GLU A 222 4.85 15.69 -34.89
N ASN A 223 4.80 14.41 -34.54
CA ASN A 223 5.03 13.35 -35.50
C ASN A 223 4.02 12.21 -35.27
N ASN A 224 3.22 12.03 -36.29
CA ASN A 224 2.26 10.95 -36.52
C ASN A 224 2.93 9.58 -36.44
N ASN A 225 2.29 8.61 -35.77
CA ASN A 225 2.32 7.24 -36.25
C ASN A 225 1.07 6.45 -35.84
N SER A 226 0.57 5.81 -36.82
CA SER A 226 -0.53 4.87 -37.01
C SER A 226 -0.92 3.98 -35.83
N ILE A 227 -2.24 3.91 -35.64
CA ILE A 227 -2.96 3.03 -34.73
C ILE A 227 -3.05 1.64 -35.36
N GLU A 228 -2.36 0.65 -34.80
CA GLU A 228 -2.71 -0.76 -34.93
C GLU A 228 -3.48 -1.23 -33.69
N LYS A 229 -4.72 -1.65 -33.93
CA LYS A 229 -5.55 -2.36 -32.94
C LYS A 229 -4.98 -3.73 -32.71
N ASN A 230 -4.37 -3.98 -31.54
CA ASN A 230 -4.09 -5.33 -31.06
C ASN A 230 -4.56 -5.50 -29.62
N ASN A 231 -5.21 -6.63 -29.43
CA ASN A 231 -5.95 -7.12 -28.27
C ASN A 231 -5.23 -7.02 -26.93
N ALA A 232 -6.05 -6.73 -25.93
CA ALA A 232 -5.91 -6.80 -24.50
C ALA A 232 -4.95 -7.88 -23.96
N ASN A 233 -3.72 -7.49 -23.66
CA ASN A 233 -2.84 -8.01 -22.63
C ASN A 233 -1.76 -6.94 -22.39
N ASN A 234 -2.18 -5.79 -21.85
CA ASN A 234 -1.23 -4.78 -21.37
C ASN A 234 -0.62 -5.25 -20.04
N VAL A 235 0.40 -6.09 -20.13
CA VAL A 235 1.36 -6.26 -19.06
C VAL A 235 2.03 -4.90 -18.84
N ILE A 236 1.72 -4.25 -17.71
CA ILE A 236 2.36 -3.00 -17.31
C ILE A 236 3.85 -3.32 -17.09
N LYS A 237 4.68 -3.00 -18.09
CA LYS A 237 6.14 -3.09 -17.96
C LYS A 237 6.56 -2.11 -16.85
N ASN A 238 7.21 -2.61 -15.83
CA ASN A 238 7.86 -1.81 -14.79
C ASN A 238 8.99 -0.98 -15.41
N ASN A 239 8.70 0.22 -15.90
CA ASN A 239 9.72 1.18 -16.27
C ASN A 239 10.33 1.75 -14.98
N GLU A 240 11.63 1.63 -14.80
CA GLU A 240 12.39 2.05 -13.61
C GLU A 240 12.26 3.56 -13.26
N ASN A 241 11.73 4.38 -14.16
CA ASN A 241 11.58 5.83 -14.03
C ASN A 241 10.13 6.32 -13.91
N THR A 242 9.20 5.49 -13.43
CA THR A 242 7.81 5.94 -13.25
C THR A 242 7.68 6.90 -12.06
N ASN A 243 7.37 8.15 -12.35
CA ASN A 243 7.05 9.17 -11.34
C ASN A 243 5.64 8.92 -10.78
N TYR A 244 5.53 7.98 -9.83
CA TYR A 244 4.26 7.68 -9.17
C TYR A 244 3.80 8.85 -8.31
N GLU A 245 2.49 9.10 -8.33
CA GLU A 245 1.85 10.17 -7.58
C GLU A 245 1.03 9.60 -6.42
N PRO A 246 1.49 9.77 -5.15
CA PRO A 246 0.77 9.28 -3.98
C PRO A 246 -0.58 9.97 -3.80
N VAL A 247 -1.63 9.17 -3.49
CA VAL A 247 -3.00 9.66 -3.29
C VAL A 247 -3.69 8.97 -2.11
N PHE A 248 -4.63 9.69 -1.50
CA PHE A 248 -5.57 9.15 -0.52
C PHE A 248 -6.93 8.96 -1.20
N VAL A 249 -7.47 7.74 -1.16
CA VAL A 249 -8.77 7.40 -1.77
C VAL A 249 -9.89 7.53 -0.74
N VAL A 250 -10.98 8.21 -1.11
CA VAL A 250 -12.15 8.42 -0.25
C VAL A 250 -13.42 7.98 -0.96
N GLY A 251 -14.16 7.08 -0.33
CA GLY A 251 -15.40 6.49 -0.84
C GLY A 251 -15.22 5.05 -1.32
N GLY A 252 -16.32 4.47 -1.79
CA GLY A 252 -16.35 3.11 -2.33
C GLY A 252 -16.54 2.01 -1.29
N SER A 253 -16.49 0.77 -1.76
CA SER A 253 -16.64 -0.43 -0.93
C SER A 253 -15.32 -0.79 -0.21
N HIS A 254 -15.37 -1.83 0.63
CA HIS A 254 -14.20 -2.38 1.29
C HIS A 254 -13.15 -2.86 0.28
N CYS A 255 -13.52 -3.76 -0.62
CA CYS A 255 -12.74 -4.05 -1.84
C CYS A 255 -12.96 -2.90 -2.82
N ASN A 256 -11.93 -2.10 -3.07
CA ASN A 256 -12.09 -0.78 -3.70
C ASN A 256 -11.72 -0.77 -5.18
N HIS A 257 -12.74 -0.80 -6.04
CA HIS A 257 -12.54 -0.81 -7.50
C HIS A 257 -11.89 0.45 -8.05
N VAL A 258 -12.14 1.62 -7.46
CA VAL A 258 -11.51 2.88 -7.89
C VAL A 258 -10.02 2.85 -7.56
N ALA A 259 -9.66 2.36 -6.39
CA ALA A 259 -8.26 2.19 -6.00
C ALA A 259 -7.55 1.17 -6.91
N ASN A 260 -8.20 0.02 -7.19
CA ASN A 260 -7.67 -0.97 -8.14
C ASN A 260 -7.37 -0.34 -9.50
N LYS A 261 -8.35 0.40 -10.06
CA LYS A 261 -8.19 1.07 -11.35
C LYS A 261 -7.08 2.12 -11.31
N ALA A 262 -7.02 2.94 -10.27
CA ALA A 262 -5.97 3.95 -10.08
C ALA A 262 -4.58 3.32 -10.08
N MET A 263 -4.41 2.22 -9.32
CA MET A 263 -3.13 1.52 -9.24
C MET A 263 -2.72 0.85 -10.56
N LEU A 264 -3.68 0.27 -11.32
CA LEU A 264 -3.37 -0.54 -12.51
C LEU A 264 -3.34 0.28 -13.81
N GLN A 265 -4.10 1.39 -13.90
CA GLN A 265 -4.33 2.10 -15.15
C GLN A 265 -3.78 3.53 -15.18
N SER A 266 -3.07 3.95 -14.14
CA SER A 266 -2.50 5.30 -14.07
C SER A 266 -1.17 5.32 -13.30
N ASN A 267 -0.54 6.49 -13.22
CA ASN A 267 0.64 6.70 -12.37
C ASN A 267 0.29 6.93 -10.88
N LEU A 268 -0.99 6.88 -10.50
CA LEU A 268 -1.38 7.08 -9.11
C LEU A 268 -0.95 5.90 -8.23
N ALA A 269 -0.43 6.23 -7.04
CA ALA A 269 -0.05 5.26 -6.01
C ALA A 269 -0.90 5.51 -4.76
N VAL A 270 -1.82 4.59 -4.48
CA VAL A 270 -2.73 4.71 -3.33
C VAL A 270 -1.98 4.42 -2.04
N GLY A 271 -2.14 5.30 -1.04
CA GLY A 271 -1.56 5.10 0.29
C GLY A 271 -2.57 4.61 1.31
N HIS A 272 -3.69 5.31 1.45
CA HIS A 272 -4.81 4.92 2.30
C HIS A 272 -6.12 4.94 1.53
N ILE A 273 -7.09 4.15 1.99
CA ILE A 273 -8.44 4.06 1.42
C ILE A 273 -9.45 4.17 2.55
N CYS A 274 -10.26 5.24 2.58
CA CYS A 274 -11.39 5.39 3.47
C CYS A 274 -12.67 4.95 2.76
N ALA A 275 -13.15 3.74 3.07
CA ALA A 275 -14.39 3.21 2.49
C ALA A 275 -15.64 3.96 2.97
N LYS A 276 -16.75 3.80 2.23
CA LYS A 276 -18.02 4.51 2.47
C LYS A 276 -18.57 4.40 3.90
N TYR A 277 -18.32 3.26 4.56
CA TYR A 277 -18.81 3.03 5.93
C TYR A 277 -18.01 3.83 6.98
N ASN A 278 -16.83 4.33 6.64
CA ASN A 278 -15.98 5.16 7.49
C ASN A 278 -16.08 6.67 7.16
N LEU A 279 -16.85 7.06 6.14
CA LEU A 279 -16.92 8.49 5.74
C LEU A 279 -17.40 9.39 6.89
N GLY A 280 -18.28 8.90 7.76
CA GLY A 280 -18.76 9.66 8.93
C GLY A 280 -17.65 10.04 9.92
N ASN A 281 -16.55 9.28 9.94
CA ASN A 281 -15.38 9.52 10.80
C ASN A 281 -14.37 10.50 10.17
N LEU A 282 -14.56 10.92 8.90
CA LEU A 282 -13.66 11.86 8.26
C LEU A 282 -13.98 13.29 8.69
N ASP A 283 -13.05 13.87 9.43
CA ASP A 283 -12.91 15.28 9.70
C ASP A 283 -11.61 15.83 9.09
N GLU A 284 -11.32 17.09 9.33
CA GLU A 284 -10.10 17.74 8.86
C GLU A 284 -8.83 17.05 9.36
N SER A 285 -8.80 16.70 10.65
CA SER A 285 -7.65 16.06 11.30
C SER A 285 -7.37 14.69 10.68
N MET A 286 -8.42 13.88 10.50
CA MET A 286 -8.30 12.55 9.93
C MET A 286 -7.85 12.59 8.46
N ILE A 287 -8.35 13.53 7.65
CA ILE A 287 -7.89 13.69 6.26
C ILE A 287 -6.42 14.11 6.22
N LYS A 288 -6.02 15.09 7.03
CA LYS A 288 -4.62 15.51 7.13
C LYS A 288 -3.71 14.38 7.60
N GLN A 289 -4.18 13.59 8.58
CA GLN A 289 -3.46 12.41 9.05
C GLN A 289 -3.27 11.39 7.90
N ALA A 290 -4.35 11.01 7.21
CA ALA A 290 -4.29 10.05 6.11
C ALA A 290 -3.33 10.52 4.99
N MET A 291 -3.46 11.77 4.58
CA MET A 291 -2.58 12.35 3.56
C MET A 291 -1.12 12.42 4.02
N GLY A 292 -0.87 12.83 5.26
CA GLY A 292 0.49 12.92 5.83
C GLY A 292 1.15 11.54 5.97
N LYS A 293 0.41 10.56 6.46
CA LYS A 293 0.91 9.19 6.68
C LYS A 293 1.28 8.45 5.39
N CYS A 294 0.72 8.84 4.26
CA CYS A 294 1.09 8.28 2.95
C CYS A 294 1.69 9.32 1.98
N LYS A 295 1.96 10.55 2.44
CA LYS A 295 2.48 11.65 1.62
C LYS A 295 1.64 11.92 0.36
N ALA A 296 0.31 11.78 0.47
CA ALA A 296 -0.62 11.97 -0.64
C ALA A 296 -0.60 13.42 -1.13
N LYS A 297 -0.55 13.61 -2.44
CA LYS A 297 -0.57 14.93 -3.08
C LYS A 297 -1.97 15.51 -3.18
N PHE A 298 -2.98 14.65 -3.24
CA PHE A 298 -4.39 15.02 -3.28
C PHE A 298 -5.29 13.84 -2.85
N VAL A 299 -6.57 14.14 -2.63
CA VAL A 299 -7.61 13.15 -2.36
C VAL A 299 -8.24 12.70 -3.67
N LEU A 300 -8.28 11.40 -3.93
CA LEU A 300 -9.01 10.80 -5.05
C LEU A 300 -10.39 10.37 -4.57
N LEU A 301 -11.43 11.04 -5.04
CA LEU A 301 -12.81 10.76 -4.66
C LEU A 301 -13.42 9.66 -5.52
N ASP A 302 -13.84 8.55 -4.93
CA ASP A 302 -14.79 7.65 -5.59
C ASP A 302 -16.13 8.36 -5.72
N TRP A 303 -16.32 9.06 -6.84
CA TRP A 303 -17.43 10.00 -7.03
C TRP A 303 -18.81 9.39 -6.84
N LYS A 304 -18.99 8.13 -7.21
CA LYS A 304 -20.24 7.38 -6.99
C LYS A 304 -20.30 6.79 -5.59
N GLY A 305 -19.16 6.35 -5.08
CA GLY A 305 -19.01 5.70 -3.78
C GLY A 305 -19.16 6.62 -2.57
N LEU A 306 -19.17 7.96 -2.73
CA LEU A 306 -19.42 8.90 -1.64
C LEU A 306 -20.89 8.88 -1.14
N GLY A 307 -21.84 8.50 -1.98
CA GLY A 307 -23.26 8.40 -1.60
C GLY A 307 -23.80 9.72 -1.01
N LYS A 308 -24.52 9.61 0.12
CA LYS A 308 -25.10 10.75 0.83
C LYS A 308 -24.08 11.71 1.45
N GLU A 309 -22.88 11.24 1.72
CA GLU A 309 -21.79 12.03 2.33
C GLU A 309 -21.11 12.98 1.33
N LYS A 310 -21.45 12.90 0.05
CA LYS A 310 -20.75 13.63 -1.03
C LYS A 310 -20.63 15.13 -0.75
N LYS A 311 -21.75 15.80 -0.42
CA LYS A 311 -21.75 17.25 -0.15
C LYS A 311 -20.84 17.57 1.03
N ARG A 312 -21.02 16.87 2.15
CA ARG A 312 -20.22 17.09 3.37
C ARG A 312 -18.72 16.92 3.12
N ILE A 313 -18.32 15.86 2.39
CA ILE A 313 -16.90 15.63 2.10
C ILE A 313 -16.33 16.72 1.19
N ILE A 314 -17.08 17.16 0.16
CA ILE A 314 -16.63 18.25 -0.72
C ILE A 314 -16.48 19.55 0.09
N ASP A 315 -17.50 19.94 0.85
CA ASP A 315 -17.48 21.14 1.69
C ASP A 315 -16.30 21.11 2.69
N LEU A 316 -15.99 19.92 3.25
CA LEU A 316 -14.86 19.72 4.15
C LEU A 316 -13.52 19.92 3.44
N LEU A 317 -13.35 19.39 2.23
CA LEU A 317 -12.13 19.53 1.44
C LEU A 317 -11.92 20.98 0.97
N ASP A 318 -12.97 21.61 0.47
CA ASP A 318 -12.94 23.00 -0.01
C ASP A 318 -12.65 23.98 1.13
N LYS A 319 -13.32 23.84 2.29
CA LYS A 319 -13.09 24.65 3.48
C LYS A 319 -11.62 24.63 3.94
N ASN A 320 -10.96 23.48 3.77
CA ASN A 320 -9.58 23.28 4.23
C ASN A 320 -8.56 23.41 3.12
N ASN A 321 -8.94 23.88 1.93
CA ASN A 321 -8.06 24.02 0.75
C ASN A 321 -7.33 22.71 0.39
N ILE A 322 -7.96 21.55 0.62
CA ILE A 322 -7.39 20.24 0.30
C ILE A 322 -7.69 19.91 -1.15
N LYS A 323 -6.64 19.71 -1.95
CA LYS A 323 -6.77 19.34 -3.36
C LYS A 323 -7.41 17.97 -3.50
N TYR A 324 -8.36 17.84 -4.42
CA TYR A 324 -8.98 16.57 -4.78
C TYR A 324 -9.25 16.42 -6.27
N LYS A 325 -9.36 15.19 -6.71
CA LYS A 325 -9.78 14.82 -8.07
C LYS A 325 -10.92 13.81 -8.00
N ARG A 326 -11.81 13.86 -8.96
CA ARG A 326 -12.91 12.88 -9.09
C ARG A 326 -12.42 11.70 -9.90
N SER A 327 -12.73 10.48 -9.44
CA SER A 327 -12.34 9.24 -10.13
C SER A 327 -12.91 9.11 -11.54
N ASP A 328 -14.12 9.66 -11.79
CA ASP A 328 -14.76 9.65 -13.12
C ASP A 328 -14.16 10.64 -14.13
N LYS A 329 -13.14 11.41 -13.72
CA LYS A 329 -12.39 12.36 -14.54
C LYS A 329 -10.88 12.19 -14.43
N ALA A 330 -10.41 11.24 -13.64
CA ALA A 330 -8.97 11.11 -13.32
C ALA A 330 -8.26 10.08 -14.20
N PHE A 331 -9.00 9.13 -14.82
CA PHE A 331 -8.51 8.06 -15.69
C PHE A 331 -9.64 7.44 -16.52
#